data_41517245cf9ee4a6974a0a80b772216d
#
_entry.id   41517245cf9ee4a6974a0a80b772216d
#
_cell.length_a   1.000
_cell.length_b   1.000
_cell.length_c   1.000
_cell.angle_alpha   90.00
_cell.angle_beta   90.00
_cell.angle_gamma   90.00
#
_symmetry.space_group_name_H-M   'P 1'
#
loop_
_entity.id
_entity.type
_entity.pdbx_description
1 polymer ?
#
loop_
_entity_poly.entity_id
_entity_poly.type
_entity_poly.pdbx_seq_one_letter_code
_entity_poly.pdbx_strand_id
1 'polypeptide(L)'
;MKIIAIDTSAKVLSVALCNDRQLKAETTLNTGNTHSETLLTVTEELCNKAEWSIGDVDIFACSNGPGSFTGVRIGVSFIKGLAFGSGKPCIGVSTLEALAYNLSDRVGVISPVMDARRSQLYNALFVSDGKTVRRLCEDRLISAEELKNDISAINDNVYFCGDGSYIAYEATKTPNVMNTGTRSIYQSGYSVAMLALDKYERGDLSSDKTLLPVYLRASQAERELSERLKSEGSET
;
A
#
# COMPACT_ATOMS: atom_id res chain seq x y z
N MET A 1 -19.26 -10.50 4.85
CA MET A 1 -17.97 -11.23 4.66
C MET A 1 -16.95 -10.69 5.63
N LYS A 2 -16.30 -11.58 6.39
CA LYS A 2 -15.26 -11.21 7.35
C LYS A 2 -13.90 -11.12 6.66
N ILE A 3 -13.24 -10.00 6.80
CA ILE A 3 -11.97 -9.67 6.11
C ILE A 3 -10.92 -9.32 7.15
N ILE A 4 -9.74 -9.94 7.07
CA ILE A 4 -8.52 -9.47 7.71
C ILE A 4 -7.65 -8.83 6.64
N ALA A 5 -7.31 -7.56 6.84
CA ALA A 5 -6.47 -6.81 5.91
C ALA A 5 -5.30 -6.14 6.62
N ILE A 6 -4.13 -6.17 5.99
CA ILE A 6 -2.91 -5.61 6.56
C ILE A 6 -2.15 -4.74 5.56
N ASP A 7 -1.44 -3.75 6.08
CA ASP A 7 -0.43 -3.01 5.35
C ASP A 7 0.87 -2.96 6.16
N THR A 8 1.94 -3.44 5.56
CA THR A 8 3.30 -3.43 6.10
C THR A 8 4.29 -2.83 5.11
N SER A 9 3.78 -2.14 4.09
CA SER A 9 4.57 -1.65 2.95
C SER A 9 5.48 -0.46 3.25
N ALA A 10 5.29 0.21 4.38
CA ALA A 10 6.08 1.35 4.84
C ALA A 10 6.56 1.17 6.29
N LYS A 11 6.91 2.26 6.99
CA LYS A 11 7.27 2.22 8.41
C LYS A 11 6.07 1.92 9.32
N VAL A 12 4.89 2.30 8.87
CA VAL A 12 3.64 2.09 9.59
C VAL A 12 3.17 0.66 9.33
N LEU A 13 2.73 0.00 10.41
CA LEU A 13 1.95 -1.23 10.37
C LEU A 13 0.49 -0.88 10.55
N SER A 14 -0.38 -1.37 9.69
CA SER A 14 -1.83 -1.30 9.91
C SER A 14 -2.47 -2.67 9.74
N VAL A 15 -3.38 -3.03 10.66
CA VAL A 15 -4.19 -4.25 10.62
C VAL A 15 -5.64 -3.85 10.82
N ALA A 16 -6.53 -4.30 9.96
CA ALA A 16 -7.96 -4.05 10.08
C ALA A 16 -8.78 -5.34 9.97
N LEU A 17 -9.87 -5.37 10.74
CA LEU A 17 -10.94 -6.35 10.66
C LEU A 17 -12.18 -5.67 10.12
N CYS A 18 -12.73 -6.17 9.03
CA CYS A 18 -13.95 -5.64 8.42
C CYS A 18 -14.99 -6.73 8.25
N ASN A 19 -16.27 -6.36 8.41
CA ASN A 19 -17.40 -7.19 8.01
C ASN A 19 -18.10 -6.51 6.85
N ASP A 20 -17.97 -7.06 5.65
CA ASP A 20 -18.26 -6.35 4.41
C ASP A 20 -17.57 -4.98 4.40
N ARG A 21 -18.28 -3.90 4.16
CA ARG A 21 -17.72 -2.53 4.16
C ARG A 21 -17.65 -1.89 5.55
N GLN A 22 -18.04 -2.61 6.60
CA GLN A 22 -18.05 -2.07 7.96
C GLN A 22 -16.74 -2.39 8.68
N LEU A 23 -16.00 -1.36 9.08
CA LEU A 23 -14.85 -1.50 9.98
C LEU A 23 -15.30 -2.01 11.35
N LYS A 24 -14.70 -3.09 11.83
CA LYS A 24 -14.93 -3.66 13.17
C LYS A 24 -13.82 -3.25 14.13
N ALA A 25 -12.58 -3.31 13.69
CA ALA A 25 -11.43 -2.89 14.46
C ALA A 25 -10.28 -2.54 13.52
N GLU A 26 -9.48 -1.55 13.88
CA GLU A 26 -8.22 -1.24 13.20
C GLU A 26 -7.18 -0.80 14.21
N THR A 27 -5.96 -1.25 14.01
CA THR A 27 -4.79 -0.78 14.75
C THR A 27 -3.73 -0.32 13.76
N THR A 28 -3.27 0.91 13.95
CA THR A 28 -2.16 1.50 13.18
C THR A 28 -1.02 1.83 14.14
N LEU A 29 0.16 1.28 13.90
CA LEU A 29 1.35 1.45 14.71
C LEU A 29 2.45 2.15 13.92
N ASN A 30 3.01 3.20 14.51
CA ASN A 30 4.19 3.92 14.02
C ASN A 30 5.22 4.02 15.15
N THR A 31 5.61 2.88 15.72
CA THR A 31 6.43 2.79 16.95
C THR A 31 7.90 2.52 16.65
N GLY A 32 8.27 2.23 15.39
CA GLY A 32 9.63 1.87 15.00
C GLY A 32 9.99 0.40 15.26
N ASN A 33 9.09 -0.39 15.86
CA ASN A 33 9.28 -1.84 16.00
C ASN A 33 9.23 -2.53 14.63
N THR A 34 9.88 -3.69 14.53
CA THR A 34 9.84 -4.46 13.28
C THR A 34 8.46 -5.08 13.08
N HIS A 35 7.98 -5.08 11.83
CA HIS A 35 6.67 -5.65 11.51
C HIS A 35 6.59 -7.15 11.84
N SER A 36 7.69 -7.88 11.71
CA SER A 36 7.75 -9.32 12.05
C SER A 36 7.53 -9.62 13.52
N GLU A 37 7.87 -8.69 14.42
CA GLU A 37 7.68 -8.85 15.87
C GLU A 37 6.24 -8.52 16.32
N THR A 38 5.60 -7.60 15.62
CA THR A 38 4.34 -7.00 16.10
C THR A 38 3.10 -7.49 15.34
N LEU A 39 3.24 -7.89 14.06
CA LEU A 39 2.09 -8.17 13.19
C LEU A 39 1.18 -9.29 13.72
N LEU A 40 1.77 -10.41 14.16
CA LEU A 40 0.99 -11.53 14.69
C LEU A 40 0.24 -11.14 15.96
N THR A 41 0.93 -10.54 16.92
CA THR A 41 0.34 -10.12 18.21
C THR A 41 -0.81 -9.13 17.99
N VAL A 42 -0.60 -8.10 17.15
CA VAL A 42 -1.65 -7.13 16.83
C VAL A 42 -2.86 -7.79 16.17
N THR A 43 -2.63 -8.72 15.25
CA THR A 43 -3.72 -9.44 14.59
C THR A 43 -4.52 -10.30 15.58
N GLU A 44 -3.84 -11.04 16.46
CA GLU A 44 -4.46 -11.85 17.49
C GLU A 44 -5.26 -11.00 18.49
N GLU A 45 -4.70 -9.87 18.95
CA GLU A 45 -5.40 -8.96 19.86
C GLU A 45 -6.69 -8.40 19.25
N LEU A 46 -6.64 -7.99 17.96
CA LEU A 46 -7.82 -7.50 17.26
C LEU A 46 -8.88 -8.61 17.09
N CYS A 47 -8.46 -9.81 16.68
CA CYS A 47 -9.35 -10.94 16.54
C CYS A 47 -10.03 -11.29 17.88
N ASN A 48 -9.26 -11.33 18.98
CA ASN A 48 -9.80 -11.60 20.32
C ASN A 48 -10.83 -10.55 20.75
N LYS A 49 -10.55 -9.25 20.51
CA LYS A 49 -11.49 -8.15 20.83
C LYS A 49 -12.76 -8.18 19.98
N ALA A 50 -12.67 -8.66 18.74
CA ALA A 50 -13.80 -8.80 17.84
C ALA A 50 -14.53 -10.14 18.00
N GLU A 51 -14.05 -11.02 18.86
CA GLU A 51 -14.55 -12.39 19.04
C GLU A 51 -14.54 -13.21 17.73
N TRP A 52 -13.47 -13.03 16.94
CA TRP A 52 -13.27 -13.76 15.69
C TRP A 52 -12.19 -14.84 15.85
N SER A 53 -12.46 -16.01 15.30
CA SER A 53 -11.43 -17.00 15.01
C SER A 53 -10.93 -16.83 13.56
N ILE A 54 -9.72 -17.30 13.27
CA ILE A 54 -9.18 -17.29 11.90
C ILE A 54 -10.07 -18.10 10.94
N GLY A 55 -10.74 -19.16 11.44
CA GLY A 55 -11.69 -19.97 10.66
C GLY A 55 -12.94 -19.21 10.20
N ASP A 56 -13.30 -18.14 10.91
CA ASP A 56 -14.45 -17.30 10.57
C ASP A 56 -14.18 -16.32 9.40
N VAL A 57 -12.91 -16.13 9.06
CA VAL A 57 -12.50 -15.15 8.06
C VAL A 57 -12.76 -15.70 6.66
N ASP A 58 -13.34 -14.87 5.80
CA ASP A 58 -13.65 -15.20 4.42
C ASP A 58 -12.55 -14.79 3.44
N ILE A 59 -11.86 -13.67 3.72
CA ILE A 59 -10.83 -13.08 2.86
C ILE A 59 -9.66 -12.62 3.71
N PHE A 60 -8.44 -12.96 3.27
CA PHE A 60 -7.21 -12.39 3.77
C PHE A 60 -6.62 -11.43 2.73
N ALA A 61 -6.24 -10.22 3.13
CA ALA A 61 -5.76 -9.19 2.20
C ALA A 61 -4.49 -8.49 2.69
N CYS A 62 -3.65 -8.07 1.77
CA CYS A 62 -2.51 -7.20 2.08
C CYS A 62 -2.19 -6.24 0.95
N SER A 63 -1.55 -5.12 1.31
CA SER A 63 -0.77 -4.36 0.33
C SER A 63 0.40 -5.21 -0.15
N ASN A 64 0.45 -5.49 -1.45
CA ASN A 64 1.51 -6.32 -2.02
C ASN A 64 2.59 -5.51 -2.76
N GLY A 65 2.59 -4.20 -2.62
CA GLY A 65 3.57 -3.27 -3.19
C GLY A 65 2.92 -2.18 -4.07
N PRO A 66 3.72 -1.20 -4.49
CA PRO A 66 5.14 -1.00 -4.15
C PRO A 66 5.38 -0.57 -2.70
N GLY A 67 6.63 -0.65 -2.23
CA GLY A 67 6.98 -0.21 -0.89
C GLY A 67 8.31 -0.77 -0.38
N SER A 68 8.47 -0.81 0.94
CA SER A 68 9.59 -1.45 1.62
C SER A 68 9.71 -2.92 1.21
N PHE A 69 10.85 -3.31 0.64
CA PHE A 69 11.09 -4.66 0.18
C PHE A 69 10.88 -5.72 1.28
N THR A 70 11.39 -5.46 2.48
CA THR A 70 11.20 -6.33 3.65
C THR A 70 9.77 -6.29 4.13
N GLY A 71 9.19 -5.11 4.27
CA GLY A 71 7.83 -4.93 4.77
C GLY A 71 6.78 -5.64 3.90
N VAL A 72 6.81 -5.43 2.59
CA VAL A 72 5.89 -6.10 1.65
C VAL A 72 6.02 -7.62 1.74
N ARG A 73 7.24 -8.16 1.85
CA ARG A 73 7.45 -9.62 2.01
C ARG A 73 6.86 -10.16 3.30
N ILE A 74 7.02 -9.43 4.41
CA ILE A 74 6.43 -9.83 5.70
C ILE A 74 4.91 -9.94 5.56
N GLY A 75 4.25 -8.90 5.04
CA GLY A 75 2.80 -8.88 4.86
C GLY A 75 2.29 -9.98 3.93
N VAL A 76 2.89 -10.10 2.75
CA VAL A 76 2.51 -11.15 1.79
C VAL A 76 2.69 -12.54 2.38
N SER A 77 3.83 -12.81 3.06
CA SER A 77 4.08 -14.12 3.66
C SER A 77 3.11 -14.44 4.79
N PHE A 78 2.78 -13.44 5.62
CA PHE A 78 1.82 -13.57 6.71
C PHE A 78 0.43 -13.94 6.18
N ILE A 79 -0.08 -13.19 5.20
CA ILE A 79 -1.39 -13.44 4.58
C ILE A 79 -1.43 -14.80 3.87
N LYS A 80 -0.37 -15.17 3.16
CA LYS A 80 -0.27 -16.51 2.55
C LYS A 80 -0.32 -17.62 3.61
N GLY A 81 0.34 -17.43 4.75
CA GLY A 81 0.31 -18.39 5.86
C GLY A 81 -1.11 -18.59 6.42
N LEU A 82 -1.85 -17.51 6.65
CA LEU A 82 -3.24 -17.56 7.12
C LEU A 82 -4.17 -18.21 6.08
N ALA A 83 -4.02 -17.83 4.81
CA ALA A 83 -4.80 -18.37 3.70
C ALA A 83 -4.55 -19.87 3.50
N PHE A 84 -3.29 -20.31 3.54
CA PHE A 84 -2.91 -21.72 3.43
C PHE A 84 -3.56 -22.56 4.55
N GLY A 85 -3.46 -22.11 5.80
CA GLY A 85 -4.00 -22.83 6.94
C GLY A 85 -5.53 -22.93 6.95
N SER A 86 -6.21 -21.96 6.34
CA SER A 86 -7.69 -21.89 6.32
C SER A 86 -8.32 -22.34 5.00
N GLY A 87 -7.54 -22.48 3.93
CA GLY A 87 -8.05 -22.78 2.58
C GLY A 87 -8.86 -21.63 1.95
N LYS A 88 -8.72 -20.40 2.47
CA LYS A 88 -9.48 -19.22 2.03
C LYS A 88 -8.69 -18.41 0.99
N PRO A 89 -9.35 -17.60 0.15
CA PRO A 89 -8.68 -16.72 -0.80
C PRO A 89 -7.82 -15.66 -0.08
N CYS A 90 -6.75 -15.25 -0.73
CA CYS A 90 -5.97 -14.08 -0.35
C CYS A 90 -5.89 -13.09 -1.52
N ILE A 91 -5.86 -11.80 -1.19
CA ILE A 91 -5.94 -10.73 -2.20
C ILE A 91 -4.83 -9.71 -1.93
N GLY A 92 -4.03 -9.46 -2.97
CA GLY A 92 -3.08 -8.35 -2.99
C GLY A 92 -3.69 -7.10 -3.60
N VAL A 93 -3.43 -5.95 -2.99
CA VAL A 93 -3.80 -4.64 -3.52
C VAL A 93 -2.59 -3.75 -3.66
N SER A 94 -2.62 -2.83 -4.63
CA SER A 94 -1.56 -1.83 -4.75
C SER A 94 -1.52 -0.95 -3.51
N THR A 95 -0.33 -0.76 -2.94
CA THR A 95 -0.12 0.16 -1.82
C THR A 95 -0.55 1.59 -2.17
N LEU A 96 -0.24 2.04 -3.39
CA LEU A 96 -0.60 3.39 -3.82
C LEU A 96 -2.12 3.54 -4.01
N GLU A 97 -2.80 2.49 -4.45
CA GLU A 97 -4.26 2.49 -4.53
C GLU A 97 -4.91 2.53 -3.15
N ALA A 98 -4.38 1.76 -2.18
CA ALA A 98 -4.85 1.78 -0.80
C ALA A 98 -4.63 3.16 -0.15
N LEU A 99 -3.50 3.82 -0.40
CA LEU A 99 -3.25 5.19 0.04
C LEU A 99 -4.23 6.19 -0.61
N ALA A 100 -4.50 6.05 -1.90
CA ALA A 100 -5.48 6.92 -2.58
C ALA A 100 -6.88 6.75 -2.00
N TYR A 101 -7.27 5.54 -1.61
CA TYR A 101 -8.57 5.27 -1.01
C TYR A 101 -8.77 5.99 0.32
N ASN A 102 -7.71 6.33 1.07
CA ASN A 102 -7.80 7.16 2.28
C ASN A 102 -8.43 8.55 2.05
N LEU A 103 -8.43 9.01 0.81
CA LEU A 103 -8.94 10.32 0.38
C LEU A 103 -10.13 10.20 -0.58
N SER A 104 -10.82 9.05 -0.56
CA SER A 104 -11.96 8.78 -1.45
C SER A 104 -13.12 9.77 -1.30
N ASP A 105 -13.22 10.47 -0.16
CA ASP A 105 -14.18 11.53 0.13
C ASP A 105 -13.83 12.91 -0.48
N ARG A 106 -12.63 13.06 -1.06
CA ARG A 106 -12.15 14.29 -1.69
C ARG A 106 -12.51 14.31 -3.17
N VAL A 107 -12.85 15.48 -3.69
CA VAL A 107 -13.07 15.67 -5.14
C VAL A 107 -11.82 16.29 -5.76
N GLY A 108 -11.27 15.63 -6.78
CA GLY A 108 -10.05 16.05 -7.47
C GLY A 108 -9.08 14.92 -7.74
N VAL A 109 -7.83 15.26 -8.03
CA VAL A 109 -6.76 14.30 -8.29
C VAL A 109 -6.07 13.89 -6.99
N ILE A 110 -5.94 12.60 -6.76
CA ILE A 110 -5.21 12.04 -5.63
C ILE A 110 -3.89 11.48 -6.19
N SER A 111 -2.79 11.93 -5.60
CA SER A 111 -1.44 11.50 -5.96
C SER A 111 -0.76 10.89 -4.75
N PRO A 112 -0.92 9.58 -4.50
CA PRO A 112 -0.15 8.89 -3.49
C PRO A 112 1.33 8.91 -3.84
N VAL A 113 2.16 9.19 -2.83
CA VAL A 113 3.62 9.31 -2.97
C VAL A 113 4.29 8.60 -1.80
N MET A 114 5.18 7.65 -2.10
CA MET A 114 6.02 7.00 -1.10
C MET A 114 7.50 7.26 -1.40
N ASP A 115 8.30 7.42 -0.35
CA ASP A 115 9.76 7.59 -0.49
C ASP A 115 10.42 6.27 -0.93
N ALA A 116 10.81 6.20 -2.20
CA ALA A 116 11.54 5.05 -2.76
C ALA A 116 13.06 5.12 -2.50
N ARG A 117 13.52 6.10 -1.70
CA ARG A 117 14.92 6.42 -1.44
C ARG A 117 15.69 6.89 -2.68
N ARG A 118 16.91 7.43 -2.47
CA ARG A 118 17.79 7.90 -3.57
C ARG A 118 17.11 8.89 -4.51
N SER A 119 16.38 9.86 -3.94
CA SER A 119 15.66 10.90 -4.68
C SER A 119 14.62 10.37 -5.68
N GLN A 120 14.10 9.17 -5.45
CA GLN A 120 13.02 8.57 -6.22
C GLN A 120 11.76 8.39 -5.36
N LEU A 121 10.61 8.39 -6.02
CA LEU A 121 9.29 8.28 -5.44
C LEU A 121 8.52 7.15 -6.11
N TYR A 122 7.84 6.33 -5.33
CA TYR A 122 6.73 5.51 -5.85
C TYR A 122 5.51 6.42 -5.95
N ASN A 123 4.87 6.42 -7.09
CA ASN A 123 3.72 7.28 -7.39
C ASN A 123 2.74 6.59 -8.32
N ALA A 124 1.50 6.99 -8.21
CA ALA A 124 0.44 6.81 -9.20
C ALA A 124 -0.49 8.02 -9.15
N LEU A 125 -1.38 8.16 -10.10
CA LEU A 125 -2.40 9.20 -10.13
C LEU A 125 -3.78 8.54 -10.15
N PHE A 126 -4.67 9.13 -9.37
CA PHE A 126 -6.07 8.74 -9.29
C PHE A 126 -6.95 9.99 -9.38
N VAL A 127 -8.20 9.82 -9.75
CA VAL A 127 -9.22 10.86 -9.65
C VAL A 127 -10.36 10.36 -8.78
N SER A 128 -10.87 11.24 -7.93
CA SER A 128 -12.02 10.95 -7.09
C SER A 128 -13.13 11.99 -7.35
N ASP A 129 -14.36 11.53 -7.37
CA ASP A 129 -15.57 12.34 -7.40
C ASP A 129 -16.20 12.54 -6.00
N GLY A 130 -15.50 12.15 -4.94
CA GLY A 130 -15.94 12.16 -3.55
C GLY A 130 -16.71 10.90 -3.13
N LYS A 131 -16.80 9.89 -4.01
CA LYS A 131 -17.45 8.60 -3.73
C LYS A 131 -16.65 7.43 -4.29
N THR A 132 -16.10 7.57 -5.48
CA THR A 132 -15.34 6.55 -6.18
C THR A 132 -13.95 7.06 -6.53
N VAL A 133 -12.96 6.18 -6.41
CA VAL A 133 -11.58 6.47 -6.80
C VAL A 133 -11.27 5.67 -8.06
N ARG A 134 -10.84 6.35 -9.12
CA ARG A 134 -10.46 5.73 -10.39
C ARG A 134 -8.99 6.02 -10.71
N ARG A 135 -8.26 4.98 -11.04
CA ARG A 135 -6.85 5.06 -11.43
C ARG A 135 -6.69 5.80 -12.78
N LEU A 136 -5.71 6.70 -12.85
CA LEU A 136 -5.33 7.45 -14.05
C LEU A 136 -4.04 6.92 -14.69
N CYS A 137 -3.09 6.43 -13.88
CA CYS A 137 -1.86 5.80 -14.39
C CYS A 137 -1.43 4.63 -13.50
N GLU A 138 -0.61 3.75 -14.04
CA GLU A 138 -0.04 2.62 -13.30
C GLU A 138 0.93 3.08 -12.21
N ASP A 139 1.18 2.18 -11.24
CA ASP A 139 2.19 2.39 -10.21
C ASP A 139 3.56 2.55 -10.88
N ARG A 140 4.30 3.59 -10.53
CA ARG A 140 5.55 3.98 -11.19
C ARG A 140 6.62 4.45 -10.22
N LEU A 141 7.85 4.43 -10.68
CA LEU A 141 9.01 4.97 -9.99
C LEU A 141 9.47 6.20 -10.74
N ILE A 142 9.41 7.39 -10.11
CA ILE A 142 9.70 8.68 -10.73
C ILE A 142 10.57 9.55 -9.83
N SER A 143 11.15 10.58 -10.40
CA SER A 143 11.82 11.66 -9.66
C SER A 143 10.82 12.70 -9.15
N ALA A 144 11.24 13.53 -8.21
CA ALA A 144 10.45 14.66 -7.74
C ALA A 144 10.20 15.72 -8.84
N GLU A 145 11.10 15.83 -9.82
CA GLU A 145 10.96 16.75 -10.95
C GLU A 145 9.90 16.25 -11.95
N GLU A 146 9.88 14.94 -12.27
CA GLU A 146 8.83 14.34 -13.09
C GLU A 146 7.47 14.50 -12.43
N LEU A 147 7.38 14.25 -11.10
CA LEU A 147 6.16 14.50 -10.35
C LEU A 147 5.69 15.95 -10.46
N LYS A 148 6.61 16.91 -10.29
CA LYS A 148 6.32 18.36 -10.43
C LYS A 148 5.73 18.68 -11.80
N ASN A 149 6.34 18.16 -12.87
CA ASN A 149 5.86 18.40 -14.24
C ASN A 149 4.43 17.87 -14.44
N ASP A 150 4.16 16.66 -13.97
CA ASP A 150 2.82 16.06 -14.03
C ASP A 150 1.78 16.89 -13.26
N ILE A 151 2.09 17.25 -12.01
CA ILE A 151 1.17 18.02 -11.16
C ILE A 151 0.93 19.42 -11.71
N SER A 152 1.94 20.06 -12.30
CA SER A 152 1.81 21.40 -12.91
C SER A 152 0.88 21.42 -14.13
N ALA A 153 0.67 20.28 -14.77
CA ALA A 153 -0.24 20.15 -15.91
C ALA A 153 -1.71 19.91 -15.47
N ILE A 154 -1.95 19.70 -14.19
CA ILE A 154 -3.31 19.43 -13.65
C ILE A 154 -3.96 20.75 -13.24
N ASN A 155 -5.17 21.01 -13.78
CA ASN A 155 -5.95 22.21 -13.47
C ASN A 155 -7.01 21.98 -12.36
N ASP A 156 -6.93 20.87 -11.65
CA ASP A 156 -7.86 20.49 -10.57
C ASP A 156 -7.13 20.45 -9.21
N ASN A 157 -7.87 20.33 -8.11
CA ASN A 157 -7.27 20.12 -6.80
C ASN A 157 -6.46 18.83 -6.77
N VAL A 158 -5.25 18.90 -6.23
CA VAL A 158 -4.36 17.74 -6.06
C VAL A 158 -4.13 17.46 -4.59
N TYR A 159 -4.28 16.21 -4.20
CA TYR A 159 -4.11 15.74 -2.83
C TYR A 159 -2.97 14.73 -2.77
N PHE A 160 -1.94 15.03 -1.99
CA PHE A 160 -0.87 14.07 -1.71
C PHE A 160 -1.19 13.23 -0.47
N CYS A 161 -0.86 11.94 -0.51
CA CYS A 161 -0.86 11.02 0.64
C CYS A 161 0.33 10.07 0.54
N GLY A 162 0.63 9.36 1.63
CA GLY A 162 1.85 8.53 1.74
C GLY A 162 3.02 9.27 2.38
N ASP A 163 4.04 8.55 2.79
CA ASP A 163 5.20 9.04 3.53
C ASP A 163 6.16 9.92 2.69
N GLY A 164 6.02 9.88 1.37
CA GLY A 164 6.71 10.79 0.43
C GLY A 164 5.99 12.13 0.22
N SER A 165 4.83 12.38 0.82
CA SER A 165 4.04 13.60 0.61
C SER A 165 4.81 14.88 0.90
N TYR A 166 5.66 14.89 1.94
CA TYR A 166 6.49 16.06 2.26
C TYR A 166 7.44 16.40 1.11
N ILE A 167 8.08 15.40 0.52
CA ILE A 167 8.97 15.59 -0.64
C ILE A 167 8.17 16.15 -1.83
N ALA A 168 6.97 15.62 -2.05
CA ALA A 168 6.07 16.07 -3.11
C ALA A 168 5.63 17.54 -2.93
N TYR A 169 5.25 17.94 -1.72
CA TYR A 169 4.89 19.34 -1.40
C TYR A 169 6.05 20.30 -1.65
N GLU A 170 7.25 19.94 -1.20
CA GLU A 170 8.44 20.78 -1.39
C GLU A 170 8.84 20.91 -2.86
N ALA A 171 8.66 19.87 -3.65
CA ALA A 171 9.01 19.86 -5.06
C ALA A 171 8.02 20.65 -5.92
N THR A 172 6.72 20.52 -5.64
CA THR A 172 5.66 21.05 -6.53
C THR A 172 5.33 22.52 -6.27
N LYS A 173 5.05 22.90 -5.04
CA LYS A 173 4.72 24.29 -4.60
C LYS A 173 3.69 25.00 -5.49
N THR A 174 2.69 24.27 -5.97
CA THR A 174 1.64 24.79 -6.86
C THR A 174 0.37 25.14 -6.06
N PRO A 175 -0.40 26.18 -6.45
CA PRO A 175 -1.56 26.64 -5.69
C PRO A 175 -2.69 25.63 -5.59
N ASN A 176 -2.76 24.70 -6.53
CA ASN A 176 -3.81 23.66 -6.57
C ASN A 176 -3.51 22.44 -5.69
N VAL A 177 -2.34 22.40 -5.05
CA VAL A 177 -2.00 21.32 -4.11
C VAL A 177 -2.61 21.61 -2.74
N MET A 178 -3.51 20.73 -2.33
CA MET A 178 -4.32 20.87 -1.12
C MET A 178 -3.71 20.10 0.05
N ASN A 179 -3.81 20.66 1.25
CA ASN A 179 -3.37 19.98 2.48
C ASN A 179 -4.33 18.84 2.83
N THR A 180 -3.80 17.64 3.05
CA THR A 180 -4.58 16.44 3.37
C THR A 180 -4.59 16.09 4.87
N GLY A 181 -3.79 16.77 5.67
CA GLY A 181 -3.60 16.44 7.08
C GLY A 181 -2.78 15.16 7.30
N THR A 182 -2.27 15.01 8.52
CA THR A 182 -1.29 13.94 8.84
C THR A 182 -1.89 12.54 8.84
N ARG A 183 -3.19 12.38 9.14
CA ARG A 183 -3.81 11.06 9.22
C ARG A 183 -3.89 10.36 7.85
N SER A 184 -4.10 11.11 6.79
CA SER A 184 -4.26 10.56 5.43
C SER A 184 -2.94 10.13 4.77
N ILE A 185 -1.79 10.45 5.37
CA ILE A 185 -0.48 10.08 4.84
C ILE A 185 -0.07 8.65 5.22
N TYR A 186 -0.75 8.02 6.17
CA TYR A 186 -0.39 6.68 6.63
C TYR A 186 -1.20 5.59 5.95
N GLN A 187 -0.59 4.42 5.87
CA GLN A 187 -1.22 3.18 5.43
C GLN A 187 -2.40 2.83 6.34
N SER A 188 -3.45 2.25 5.74
CA SER A 188 -4.66 1.84 6.43
C SER A 188 -5.07 0.43 6.00
N GLY A 189 -5.20 -0.46 6.98
CA GLY A 189 -5.74 -1.80 6.76
C GLY A 189 -7.19 -1.76 6.26
N TYR A 190 -7.97 -0.77 6.70
CA TYR A 190 -9.32 -0.57 6.22
C TYR A 190 -9.36 -0.31 4.71
N SER A 191 -8.50 0.57 4.19
CA SER A 191 -8.44 0.85 2.76
C SER A 191 -8.04 -0.40 1.95
N VAL A 192 -7.09 -1.20 2.48
CA VAL A 192 -6.75 -2.50 1.90
C VAL A 192 -7.95 -3.45 1.88
N ALA A 193 -8.73 -3.51 2.98
CA ALA A 193 -9.92 -4.36 3.06
C ALA A 193 -10.99 -3.98 2.03
N MET A 194 -11.25 -2.68 1.86
CA MET A 194 -12.25 -2.20 0.90
C MET A 194 -11.88 -2.53 -0.55
N LEU A 195 -10.64 -2.29 -0.93
CA LEU A 195 -10.14 -2.64 -2.26
C LEU A 195 -10.10 -4.15 -2.49
N ALA A 196 -9.77 -4.93 -1.46
CA ALA A 196 -9.80 -6.39 -1.54
C ALA A 196 -11.24 -6.90 -1.73
N LEU A 197 -12.22 -6.31 -1.04
CA LEU A 197 -13.62 -6.64 -1.24
C LEU A 197 -14.08 -6.34 -2.66
N ASP A 198 -13.73 -5.17 -3.20
CA ASP A 198 -14.05 -4.80 -4.60
C ASP A 198 -13.42 -5.78 -5.60
N LYS A 199 -12.18 -6.25 -5.36
CA LYS A 199 -11.52 -7.27 -6.17
C LYS A 199 -12.22 -8.62 -6.06
N TYR A 200 -12.60 -9.02 -4.85
CA TYR A 200 -13.35 -10.25 -4.60
C TYR A 200 -14.70 -10.26 -5.35
N GLU A 201 -15.46 -9.18 -5.26
CA GLU A 201 -16.75 -9.03 -5.93
C GLU A 201 -16.64 -9.12 -7.47
N ARG A 202 -15.47 -8.73 -8.03
CA ARG A 202 -15.15 -8.84 -9.46
C ARG A 202 -14.55 -10.19 -9.85
N GLY A 203 -14.28 -11.09 -8.89
CA GLY A 203 -13.64 -12.38 -9.15
C GLY A 203 -12.12 -12.29 -9.35
N ASP A 204 -11.47 -11.16 -9.05
CA ASP A 204 -10.02 -11.00 -9.10
C ASP A 204 -9.39 -11.54 -7.81
N LEU A 205 -9.18 -12.84 -7.77
CA LEU A 205 -8.73 -13.57 -6.61
C LEU A 205 -7.32 -14.11 -6.80
N SER A 206 -6.60 -14.18 -5.68
CA SER A 206 -5.34 -14.91 -5.58
C SER A 206 -5.46 -16.04 -4.57
N SER A 207 -4.51 -16.94 -4.58
CA SER A 207 -4.33 -17.99 -3.58
C SER A 207 -2.99 -17.78 -2.87
N ASP A 208 -2.76 -18.56 -1.82
CA ASP A 208 -1.45 -18.69 -1.17
C ASP A 208 -0.30 -18.98 -2.14
N LYS A 209 -0.59 -19.60 -3.30
CA LYS A 209 0.40 -19.89 -4.35
C LYS A 209 0.63 -18.73 -5.31
N THR A 210 -0.42 -17.99 -5.65
CA THR A 210 -0.38 -16.97 -6.72
C THR A 210 -0.19 -15.55 -6.20
N LEU A 211 -0.46 -15.26 -4.93
CA LEU A 211 -0.17 -13.95 -4.33
C LEU A 211 1.34 -13.71 -4.29
N LEU A 212 1.80 -12.66 -4.95
CA LEU A 212 3.21 -12.29 -5.04
C LEU A 212 3.41 -10.81 -4.71
N PRO A 213 4.58 -10.45 -4.13
CA PRO A 213 5.00 -9.06 -4.02
C PRO A 213 5.18 -8.41 -5.40
N VAL A 214 4.81 -7.13 -5.50
CA VAL A 214 5.03 -6.30 -6.69
C VAL A 214 6.20 -5.34 -6.41
N TYR A 215 7.25 -5.44 -7.22
CA TYR A 215 8.45 -4.61 -7.09
C TYR A 215 8.63 -3.73 -8.32
N LEU A 216 8.59 -2.41 -8.13
CA LEU A 216 8.93 -1.44 -9.18
C LEU A 216 10.43 -1.16 -9.27
N ARG A 217 11.19 -1.68 -8.32
CA ARG A 217 12.65 -1.54 -8.25
C ARG A 217 13.26 -2.87 -7.88
N ALA A 218 14.36 -3.23 -8.52
CA ALA A 218 15.14 -4.39 -8.14
C ALA A 218 15.65 -4.29 -6.70
N SER A 219 15.77 -5.41 -6.00
CA SER A 219 16.33 -5.45 -4.65
C SER A 219 17.76 -4.89 -4.62
N GLN A 220 18.22 -4.51 -3.44
CA GLN A 220 19.62 -4.03 -3.29
C GLN A 220 20.62 -5.09 -3.74
N ALA A 221 20.39 -6.35 -3.37
CA ALA A 221 21.25 -7.46 -3.74
C ALA A 221 21.30 -7.70 -5.26
N GLU A 222 20.17 -7.63 -5.94
CA GLU A 222 20.11 -7.78 -7.41
C GLU A 222 20.83 -6.64 -8.14
N ARG A 223 20.74 -5.42 -7.62
CA ARG A 223 21.46 -4.27 -8.19
C ARG A 223 22.96 -4.37 -7.97
N GLU A 224 23.42 -4.70 -6.75
CA GLU A 224 24.82 -4.90 -6.43
C GLU A 224 25.43 -6.02 -7.27
N LEU A 225 24.67 -7.10 -7.48
CA LEU A 225 25.09 -8.18 -8.38
C LEU A 225 25.23 -7.67 -9.83
N SER A 226 24.26 -6.92 -10.32
CA SER A 226 24.29 -6.36 -11.67
C SER A 226 25.45 -5.37 -11.87
N GLU A 227 25.78 -4.58 -10.85
CA GLU A 227 26.91 -3.65 -10.87
C GLU A 227 28.24 -4.40 -10.89
N ARG A 228 28.40 -5.46 -10.10
CA ARG A 228 29.59 -6.32 -10.10
C ARG A 228 29.81 -7.00 -11.45
N LEU A 229 28.76 -7.61 -12.01
CA LEU A 229 28.85 -8.26 -13.32
C LEU A 229 29.24 -7.29 -14.45
N LYS A 230 28.77 -6.04 -14.36
CA LYS A 230 29.17 -5.01 -15.32
C LYS A 230 30.63 -4.56 -15.17
N SER A 231 31.15 -4.47 -13.93
CA SER A 231 32.56 -4.14 -13.69
C SER A 231 33.50 -5.25 -14.15
N GLU A 232 33.15 -6.52 -13.92
CA GLU A 232 33.93 -7.69 -14.35
C GLU A 232 33.92 -7.87 -15.89
N GLY A 233 32.81 -7.51 -16.56
CA GLY A 233 32.70 -7.59 -18.04
C GLY A 233 33.34 -6.44 -18.81
N SER A 234 33.79 -5.37 -18.12
CA SER A 234 34.49 -4.24 -18.74
C SER A 234 36.03 -4.34 -18.66
N GLU A 235 36.56 -5.39 -18.02
CA GLU A 235 38.01 -5.65 -17.93
C GLU A 235 38.50 -6.72 -18.94
N THR A 236 37.64 -7.15 -19.85
CA THR A 236 38.00 -8.04 -20.98
C THR A 236 37.86 -7.31 -22.31
#